data_518695672608b03f8ceb6b7dad02de5d
#
_entry.id   518695672608b03f8ceb6b7dad02de5d
#
_cell.length_a   1.000
_cell.length_b   1.000
_cell.length_c   1.000
_cell.angle_alpha   90.00
_cell.angle_beta   90.00
_cell.angle_gamma   90.00
#
_symmetry.space_group_name_H-M   'P 1'
#
loop_
_entity.id
_entity.type
_entity.pdbx_description
1 polymer ?
#
loop_
_entity_poly.entity_id
_entity_poly.type
_entity_poly.pdbx_seq_one_letter_code
_entity_poly.pdbx_strand_id
1 'polypeptide(L)'
;MADRILTTDQLIKELAKYSYKQLHIHHTWKPTHRDFNGKNHLQLQQNMRNYHVNTRGWKDIGHHLALMPDGLWVTGRPFNQNPASIAGWNTGALGVEMVGNFDKKGTGAANSSGYDKLGGKQLESVLQLIKYYGDRFGYSGVKFHREGPGVSKTCPGTSLDKATMISQAKSYKKGDSKLRYGSTLKKGAKGSAVKQLQQDLIKLGYSLAPYGADGSFGGVTETAVKAFQKANKLVVDGSVGPATQAKIDQLLKAPAKDYKKLYEQAQAKLDAIKKIL
;
A
#
# COMPACT_ATOMS: atom_id res chain seq x y z
N MET A 1 20.41 16.99 14.98
CA MET A 1 20.70 16.88 13.52
C MET A 1 19.49 17.45 12.78
N ALA A 2 19.71 18.09 11.62
CA ALA A 2 18.58 18.58 10.80
C ALA A 2 17.82 17.39 10.19
N ASP A 3 16.49 17.53 10.09
CA ASP A 3 15.65 16.56 9.41
C ASP A 3 16.02 16.49 7.91
N ARG A 4 15.99 15.30 7.33
CA ARG A 4 16.41 15.04 5.93
C ARG A 4 15.29 14.33 5.18
N ILE A 5 15.19 14.62 3.88
CA ILE A 5 14.28 13.93 2.97
C ILE A 5 15.04 12.78 2.31
N LEU A 6 14.50 11.58 2.37
CA LEU A 6 15.11 10.35 1.85
C LEU A 6 14.14 9.60 0.94
N THR A 7 14.67 9.00 -0.12
CA THR A 7 13.97 7.90 -0.81
C THR A 7 14.00 6.64 0.05
N THR A 8 13.13 5.67 -0.22
CA THR A 8 13.14 4.40 0.52
C THR A 8 14.48 3.66 0.40
N ASP A 9 15.15 3.75 -0.75
CA ASP A 9 16.46 3.13 -0.94
C ASP A 9 17.55 3.76 -0.07
N GLN A 10 17.56 5.09 0.01
CA GLN A 10 18.49 5.82 0.89
C GLN A 10 18.20 5.47 2.35
N LEU A 11 16.94 5.44 2.74
CA LEU A 11 16.52 5.05 4.08
C LEU A 11 17.00 3.64 4.44
N ILE A 12 16.75 2.64 3.58
CA ILE A 12 17.16 1.25 3.82
C ILE A 12 18.68 1.13 4.00
N LYS A 13 19.46 1.86 3.20
CA LYS A 13 20.93 1.90 3.36
C LYS A 13 21.33 2.46 4.73
N GLU A 14 20.64 3.46 5.24
CA GLU A 14 20.91 4.01 6.57
C GLU A 14 20.50 3.04 7.67
N LEU A 15 19.28 2.47 7.58
CA LEU A 15 18.75 1.51 8.56
C LEU A 15 19.57 0.21 8.63
N ALA A 16 20.33 -0.12 7.59
CA ALA A 16 21.20 -1.31 7.58
C ALA A 16 22.25 -1.32 8.70
N LYS A 17 22.56 -0.16 9.25
CA LYS A 17 23.51 0.01 10.36
C LYS A 17 22.90 -0.28 11.75
N TYR A 18 21.58 -0.46 11.82
CA TYR A 18 20.84 -0.59 13.07
C TYR A 18 20.11 -1.93 13.14
N SER A 19 19.75 -2.32 14.35
CA SER A 19 18.93 -3.50 14.63
C SER A 19 17.71 -3.08 15.43
N TYR A 20 16.53 -3.59 15.04
CA TYR A 20 15.27 -3.24 15.69
C TYR A 20 14.48 -4.50 16.07
N LYS A 21 13.92 -4.50 17.28
CA LYS A 21 13.05 -5.56 17.77
C LYS A 21 11.64 -5.45 17.19
N GLN A 22 11.19 -4.22 16.90
CA GLN A 22 9.85 -3.95 16.40
C GLN A 22 9.86 -2.81 15.37
N LEU A 23 8.91 -2.87 14.44
CA LEU A 23 8.56 -1.78 13.53
C LEU A 23 7.16 -1.30 13.88
N HIS A 24 7.04 -0.10 14.40
CA HIS A 24 5.78 0.52 14.79
C HIS A 24 5.22 1.37 13.65
N ILE A 25 4.01 1.07 13.22
CA ILE A 25 3.31 1.78 12.14
C ILE A 25 2.17 2.60 12.74
N HIS A 26 2.22 3.89 12.45
CA HIS A 26 1.24 4.88 12.84
C HIS A 26 0.70 5.65 11.65
N HIS A 27 -0.36 6.42 11.87
CA HIS A 27 -0.79 7.51 11.01
C HIS A 27 -0.86 8.81 11.82
N THR A 28 -0.67 9.93 11.13
CA THR A 28 -0.68 11.24 11.77
C THR A 28 -2.08 11.67 12.22
N TRP A 29 -3.15 11.15 11.60
CA TRP A 29 -4.50 11.68 11.69
C TRP A 29 -4.58 13.16 11.25
N LYS A 30 -3.73 14.02 11.77
CA LYS A 30 -3.36 15.36 11.28
C LYS A 30 -1.84 15.51 11.40
N PRO A 31 -1.17 16.02 10.34
CA PRO A 31 -1.68 16.44 9.02
C PRO A 31 -2.28 15.29 8.19
N THR A 32 -3.21 15.64 7.27
CA THR A 32 -3.83 14.76 6.27
C THR A 32 -3.14 14.88 4.92
N HIS A 33 -3.55 14.12 3.90
CA HIS A 33 -3.06 14.29 2.53
C HIS A 33 -3.35 15.69 1.96
N ARG A 34 -4.42 16.36 2.42
CA ARG A 34 -4.78 17.73 1.98
C ARG A 34 -3.80 18.78 2.46
N ASP A 35 -3.11 18.52 3.55
CA ASP A 35 -2.11 19.43 4.13
C ASP A 35 -0.75 19.32 3.41
N PHE A 36 -0.59 18.30 2.55
CA PHE A 36 0.62 18.09 1.77
C PHE A 36 0.49 18.67 0.36
N ASN A 37 1.41 19.57 -0.01
CA ASN A 37 1.41 20.25 -1.31
C ASN A 37 2.52 19.78 -2.28
N GLY A 38 3.21 18.69 -1.96
CA GLY A 38 4.30 18.13 -2.76
C GLY A 38 5.67 18.78 -2.52
N LYS A 39 5.76 19.84 -1.71
CA LYS A 39 7.02 20.58 -1.44
C LYS A 39 7.26 20.87 0.04
N ASN A 40 6.25 20.71 0.90
CA ASN A 40 6.29 21.09 2.32
C ASN A 40 6.67 19.95 3.27
N HIS A 41 7.47 19.00 2.84
CA HIS A 41 7.90 17.83 3.63
C HIS A 41 8.49 18.22 4.99
N LEU A 42 9.52 19.05 4.98
CA LEU A 42 10.20 19.50 6.21
C LEU A 42 9.30 20.36 7.07
N GLN A 43 8.44 21.19 6.47
CA GLN A 43 7.49 22.01 7.21
C GLN A 43 6.47 21.15 7.97
N LEU A 44 5.91 20.12 7.35
CA LEU A 44 5.00 19.19 8.03
C LEU A 44 5.70 18.46 9.18
N GLN A 45 6.93 18.00 8.96
CA GLN A 45 7.74 17.36 9.99
C GLN A 45 8.00 18.33 11.17
N GLN A 46 8.37 19.57 10.88
CA GLN A 46 8.60 20.58 11.90
C GLN A 46 7.32 20.90 12.68
N ASN A 47 6.19 20.97 12.02
CA ASN A 47 4.90 21.21 12.68
C ASN A 47 4.56 20.06 13.65
N MET A 48 4.80 18.81 13.26
CA MET A 48 4.64 17.64 14.14
C MET A 48 5.62 17.66 15.31
N ARG A 49 6.88 18.06 15.06
CA ARG A 49 7.88 18.23 16.13
C ARG A 49 7.44 19.29 17.13
N ASN A 50 6.99 20.44 16.66
CA ASN A 50 6.50 21.52 17.50
C ASN A 50 5.31 21.07 18.36
N TYR A 51 4.37 20.32 17.78
CA TYR A 51 3.27 19.75 18.56
C TYR A 51 3.76 18.79 19.64
N HIS A 52 4.69 17.88 19.32
CA HIS A 52 5.22 16.93 20.30
C HIS A 52 6.01 17.64 21.43
N VAL A 53 6.82 18.62 21.09
CA VAL A 53 7.65 19.32 22.08
C VAL A 53 6.83 20.35 22.88
N ASN A 54 6.14 21.25 22.17
CA ASN A 54 5.53 22.43 22.81
C ASN A 54 4.13 22.12 23.39
N THR A 55 3.38 21.17 22.81
CA THR A 55 2.02 20.85 23.29
C THR A 55 2.00 19.59 24.15
N ARG A 56 2.81 18.56 23.78
CA ARG A 56 2.84 17.30 24.53
C ARG A 56 3.94 17.26 25.59
N GLY A 57 4.84 18.24 25.61
CA GLY A 57 5.95 18.31 26.56
C GLY A 57 7.02 17.23 26.37
N TRP A 58 7.13 16.66 25.17
CA TRP A 58 8.13 15.63 24.88
C TRP A 58 9.49 16.27 24.60
N LYS A 59 10.58 15.51 24.85
CA LYS A 59 11.95 16.01 24.62
C LYS A 59 12.27 16.19 23.11
N ASP A 60 11.58 15.46 22.22
CA ASP A 60 11.77 15.51 20.78
C ASP A 60 10.52 14.92 20.09
N ILE A 61 10.49 14.98 18.75
CA ILE A 61 9.49 14.29 17.94
C ILE A 61 9.41 12.80 18.31
N GLY A 62 8.23 12.21 18.31
CA GLY A 62 8.02 10.84 18.77
C GLY A 62 8.60 9.76 17.87
N HIS A 63 8.48 9.94 16.55
CA HIS A 63 8.84 8.96 15.54
C HIS A 63 10.23 9.20 14.95
N HIS A 64 10.82 8.14 14.39
CA HIS A 64 12.07 8.23 13.63
C HIS A 64 11.84 8.71 12.19
N LEU A 65 10.67 8.40 11.64
CA LEU A 65 10.36 8.58 10.23
C LEU A 65 8.92 9.06 10.05
N ALA A 66 8.74 10.11 9.26
CA ALA A 66 7.46 10.45 8.67
C ALA A 66 7.45 10.05 7.20
N LEU A 67 6.41 9.33 6.75
CA LEU A 67 6.20 8.96 5.36
C LEU A 67 5.20 9.91 4.72
N MET A 68 5.66 10.68 3.74
CA MET A 68 4.85 11.65 3.02
C MET A 68 3.97 11.01 1.93
N PRO A 69 2.89 11.67 1.50
CA PRO A 69 1.98 11.12 0.48
C PRO A 69 2.63 10.79 -0.86
N ASP A 70 3.73 11.44 -1.22
CA ASP A 70 4.52 11.18 -2.43
C ASP A 70 5.52 10.03 -2.31
N GLY A 71 5.56 9.38 -1.14
CA GLY A 71 6.43 8.23 -0.86
C GLY A 71 7.82 8.57 -0.38
N LEU A 72 8.13 9.85 -0.16
CA LEU A 72 9.39 10.25 0.45
C LEU A 72 9.31 10.20 1.98
N TRP A 73 10.45 9.92 2.58
CA TRP A 73 10.61 9.83 4.03
C TRP A 73 11.25 11.09 4.57
N VAL A 74 10.78 11.56 5.72
CA VAL A 74 11.47 12.62 6.46
C VAL A 74 11.96 12.05 7.77
N THR A 75 13.26 12.23 8.06
CA THR A 75 13.84 11.78 9.32
C THR A 75 13.35 12.65 10.49
N GLY A 76 13.31 12.07 11.66
CA GLY A 76 12.91 12.75 12.90
C GLY A 76 13.86 12.42 14.03
N ARG A 77 13.40 11.63 15.02
CA ARG A 77 14.25 11.16 16.12
C ARG A 77 15.43 10.34 15.61
N PRO A 78 16.63 10.48 16.17
CA PRO A 78 17.81 9.71 15.80
C PRO A 78 17.58 8.19 15.86
N PHE A 79 18.06 7.45 14.85
CA PHE A 79 17.82 6.01 14.70
C PHE A 79 18.38 5.14 15.84
N ASN A 80 19.33 5.63 16.60
CA ASN A 80 19.93 4.97 17.77
C ASN A 80 19.22 5.26 19.09
N GLN A 81 18.10 5.98 19.07
CA GLN A 81 17.27 6.27 20.24
C GLN A 81 15.98 5.48 20.19
N ASN A 82 15.33 5.26 21.33
CA ASN A 82 14.00 4.67 21.35
C ASN A 82 12.95 5.73 20.93
N PRO A 83 11.92 5.37 20.16
CA PRO A 83 10.83 6.28 19.84
C PRO A 83 9.93 6.54 21.04
N ALA A 84 9.10 7.58 20.98
CA ALA A 84 7.92 7.72 21.81
C ALA A 84 6.70 7.35 20.92
N SER A 85 6.40 6.08 20.80
CA SER A 85 5.53 5.50 19.78
C SER A 85 4.42 4.66 20.43
N ILE A 86 4.73 3.46 20.92
CA ILE A 86 3.77 2.60 21.61
C ILE A 86 4.25 2.37 23.04
N ALA A 87 3.48 2.85 24.02
CA ALA A 87 3.84 2.71 25.43
C ALA A 87 4.08 1.23 25.80
N GLY A 88 5.13 0.96 26.54
CA GLY A 88 5.56 -0.39 26.89
C GLY A 88 6.35 -1.14 25.83
N TRP A 89 6.34 -0.70 24.55
CA TRP A 89 7.01 -1.38 23.43
C TRP A 89 8.13 -0.56 22.75
N ASN A 90 8.45 0.61 23.28
CA ASN A 90 9.39 1.54 22.62
C ASN A 90 10.85 1.02 22.54
N THR A 91 11.27 0.15 23.48
CA THR A 91 12.66 -0.29 23.59
C THR A 91 13.08 -1.09 22.36
N GLY A 92 14.05 -0.55 21.59
CA GLY A 92 14.55 -1.16 20.37
C GLY A 92 13.56 -1.12 19.19
N ALA A 93 12.56 -0.25 19.22
CA ALA A 93 11.60 -0.12 18.14
C ALA A 93 12.03 0.95 17.11
N LEU A 94 11.62 0.75 15.85
CA LEU A 94 11.62 1.77 14.80
C LEU A 94 10.20 2.35 14.68
N GLY A 95 10.01 3.63 15.01
CA GLY A 95 8.71 4.30 14.94
C GLY A 95 8.52 5.02 13.62
N VAL A 96 7.41 4.75 12.94
CA VAL A 96 7.02 5.30 11.64
C VAL A 96 5.65 5.94 11.73
N GLU A 97 5.53 7.16 11.21
CA GLU A 97 4.30 7.94 11.12
C GLU A 97 3.97 8.16 9.64
N MET A 98 2.89 7.60 9.15
CA MET A 98 2.41 7.88 7.78
C MET A 98 1.51 9.12 7.79
N VAL A 99 1.85 10.13 7.00
CA VAL A 99 1.02 11.34 6.88
C VAL A 99 -0.31 10.98 6.23
N GLY A 100 -1.39 11.23 6.97
CA GLY A 100 -2.75 10.94 6.51
C GLY A 100 -3.68 10.48 7.63
N ASN A 101 -4.98 10.47 7.34
CA ASN A 101 -6.02 9.87 8.18
C ASN A 101 -6.60 8.65 7.47
N PHE A 102 -6.17 7.46 7.84
CA PHE A 102 -6.58 6.20 7.21
C PHE A 102 -7.73 5.50 7.95
N ASP A 103 -8.53 6.22 8.73
CA ASP A 103 -9.80 5.70 9.23
C ASP A 103 -10.82 5.59 8.11
N LYS A 104 -11.72 4.62 8.19
CA LYS A 104 -12.89 4.55 7.30
C LYS A 104 -13.83 5.70 7.62
N LYS A 105 -14.55 6.19 6.60
CA LYS A 105 -15.61 7.18 6.79
C LYS A 105 -16.60 6.70 7.87
N GLY A 106 -16.90 7.58 8.82
CA GLY A 106 -17.81 7.26 9.93
C GLY A 106 -17.18 6.48 11.08
N THR A 107 -15.86 6.22 11.04
CA THR A 107 -15.14 5.54 12.12
C THR A 107 -13.97 6.39 12.63
N GLY A 108 -13.56 6.18 13.90
CA GLY A 108 -12.44 6.89 14.48
C GLY A 108 -12.60 8.41 14.37
N ALA A 109 -11.55 9.10 13.98
CA ALA A 109 -11.52 10.55 13.81
C ALA A 109 -11.88 11.03 12.39
N ALA A 110 -12.33 10.16 11.50
CA ALA A 110 -12.60 10.47 10.10
C ALA A 110 -13.64 11.58 9.91
N ASN A 111 -14.62 11.69 10.83
CA ASN A 111 -15.69 12.69 10.71
C ASN A 111 -15.20 14.14 10.81
N SER A 112 -14.11 14.40 11.56
CA SER A 112 -13.59 15.75 11.79
C SER A 112 -12.50 16.17 10.81
N SER A 113 -11.76 15.21 10.23
CA SER A 113 -10.58 15.48 9.40
C SER A 113 -10.69 14.91 7.98
N GLY A 114 -11.83 14.28 7.65
CA GLY A 114 -11.96 13.45 6.47
C GLY A 114 -11.19 12.13 6.63
N TYR A 115 -11.01 11.42 5.54
CA TYR A 115 -10.18 10.22 5.49
C TYR A 115 -9.38 10.20 4.21
N ASP A 116 -8.18 9.62 4.32
CA ASP A 116 -7.26 9.44 3.20
C ASP A 116 -7.22 7.97 2.79
N LYS A 117 -6.76 7.70 1.57
CA LYS A 117 -6.50 6.35 1.09
C LYS A 117 -5.00 6.12 1.03
N LEU A 118 -4.49 5.15 1.78
CA LEU A 118 -3.11 4.71 1.60
C LEU A 118 -2.97 4.07 0.21
N GLY A 119 -2.15 4.66 -0.65
CA GLY A 119 -2.00 4.21 -2.03
C GLY A 119 -0.79 4.84 -2.74
N GLY A 120 -0.61 4.50 -4.02
CA GLY A 120 0.47 5.04 -4.84
C GLY A 120 1.85 4.88 -4.20
N LYS A 121 2.70 5.88 -4.35
CA LYS A 121 4.07 5.88 -3.84
C LYS A 121 4.16 5.74 -2.32
N GLN A 122 3.18 6.28 -1.56
CA GLN A 122 3.17 6.14 -0.11
C GLN A 122 2.99 4.68 0.31
N LEU A 123 2.04 3.95 -0.30
CA LEU A 123 1.87 2.52 -0.05
C LEU A 123 3.11 1.72 -0.46
N GLU A 124 3.68 2.00 -1.64
CA GLU A 124 4.89 1.33 -2.12
C GLU A 124 6.04 1.47 -1.12
N SER A 125 6.28 2.69 -0.65
CA SER A 125 7.37 2.98 0.30
C SER A 125 7.19 2.28 1.63
N VAL A 126 5.98 2.26 2.20
CA VAL A 126 5.75 1.55 3.47
C VAL A 126 5.82 0.03 3.29
N LEU A 127 5.35 -0.53 2.18
CA LEU A 127 5.48 -1.96 1.90
C LEU A 127 6.94 -2.38 1.73
N GLN A 128 7.74 -1.56 1.06
CA GLN A 128 9.18 -1.80 0.91
C GLN A 128 9.90 -1.77 2.27
N LEU A 129 9.55 -0.84 3.16
CA LEU A 129 10.10 -0.80 4.51
C LEU A 129 9.66 -2.00 5.34
N ILE A 130 8.37 -2.38 5.30
CA ILE A 130 7.86 -3.58 6.00
C ILE A 130 8.57 -4.84 5.50
N LYS A 131 8.79 -4.95 4.18
CA LYS A 131 9.55 -6.07 3.61
C LYS A 131 10.99 -6.10 4.11
N TYR A 132 11.71 -4.98 4.02
CA TYR A 132 13.08 -4.88 4.51
C TYR A 132 13.19 -5.28 5.99
N TYR A 133 12.28 -4.77 6.83
CA TYR A 133 12.24 -5.11 8.24
C TYR A 133 11.91 -6.59 8.44
N GLY A 134 10.86 -7.08 7.80
CA GLY A 134 10.36 -8.44 7.97
C GLY A 134 11.32 -9.52 7.50
N ASP A 135 12.02 -9.29 6.38
CA ASP A 135 13.04 -10.20 5.85
C ASP A 135 14.27 -10.28 6.76
N ARG A 136 14.59 -9.19 7.48
CA ARG A 136 15.78 -9.10 8.33
C ARG A 136 15.52 -9.50 9.78
N PHE A 137 14.35 -9.13 10.34
CA PHE A 137 14.04 -9.26 11.77
C PHE A 137 12.79 -10.06 12.07
N GLY A 138 12.07 -10.49 11.05
CA GLY A 138 10.80 -11.22 11.18
C GLY A 138 9.57 -10.32 11.16
N TYR A 139 8.54 -10.75 10.44
CA TYR A 139 7.28 -10.00 10.25
C TYR A 139 6.42 -9.90 11.52
N SER A 140 6.64 -10.77 12.50
CA SER A 140 5.95 -10.72 13.81
C SER A 140 6.28 -9.46 14.61
N GLY A 141 7.42 -8.81 14.32
CA GLY A 141 7.84 -7.55 14.92
C GLY A 141 7.11 -6.32 14.35
N VAL A 142 6.34 -6.45 13.27
CA VAL A 142 5.53 -5.35 12.74
C VAL A 142 4.32 -5.14 13.65
N LYS A 143 4.18 -3.96 14.22
CA LYS A 143 3.15 -3.58 15.18
C LYS A 143 2.37 -2.36 14.70
N PHE A 144 1.05 -2.42 14.81
CA PHE A 144 0.20 -1.26 14.68
C PHE A 144 -0.04 -0.63 16.06
N HIS A 145 -0.15 0.70 16.13
CA HIS A 145 -0.33 1.37 17.41
C HIS A 145 -1.51 0.80 18.22
N ARG A 146 -2.63 0.49 17.56
CA ARG A 146 -3.83 -0.07 18.19
C ARG A 146 -3.62 -1.43 18.87
N GLU A 147 -2.50 -2.11 18.65
CA GLU A 147 -2.17 -3.40 19.28
C GLU A 147 -1.42 -3.24 20.59
N GLY A 148 -1.04 -2.00 20.95
CA GLY A 148 -0.30 -1.71 22.15
C GLY A 148 -1.14 -1.95 23.43
N PRO A 149 -0.48 -2.27 24.54
CA PRO A 149 -1.17 -2.47 25.81
C PRO A 149 -2.02 -1.26 26.21
N GLY A 150 -3.32 -1.46 26.48
CA GLY A 150 -4.24 -0.39 26.91
C GLY A 150 -4.57 0.67 25.85
N VAL A 151 -4.24 0.44 24.57
CA VAL A 151 -4.52 1.40 23.50
C VAL A 151 -5.96 1.23 22.99
N SER A 152 -6.76 2.30 23.09
CA SER A 152 -8.12 2.39 22.53
C SER A 152 -8.20 3.11 21.18
N LYS A 153 -7.05 3.52 20.62
CA LYS A 153 -6.99 4.29 19.36
C LYS A 153 -7.10 3.39 18.13
N THR A 154 -7.57 3.97 17.02
CA THR A 154 -7.71 3.29 15.73
C THR A 154 -6.41 3.23 14.91
N CYS A 155 -5.37 3.96 15.35
CA CYS A 155 -4.09 4.11 14.64
C CYS A 155 -3.45 2.74 14.28
N PRO A 156 -2.97 2.56 13.05
CA PRO A 156 -2.75 3.54 11.97
C PRO A 156 -3.98 3.78 11.06
N GLY A 157 -5.18 3.49 11.50
CA GLY A 157 -6.42 3.72 10.78
C GLY A 157 -7.22 2.44 10.53
N THR A 158 -8.56 2.54 10.65
CA THR A 158 -9.49 1.40 10.54
C THR A 158 -9.57 0.81 9.14
N SER A 159 -9.11 1.54 8.10
CA SER A 159 -9.04 1.03 6.73
C SER A 159 -7.84 0.12 6.48
N LEU A 160 -6.87 0.09 7.39
CA LEU A 160 -5.63 -0.68 7.22
C LEU A 160 -5.71 -2.01 7.97
N ASP A 161 -5.53 -3.10 7.25
CA ASP A 161 -5.40 -4.44 7.80
C ASP A 161 -3.93 -4.89 7.80
N LYS A 162 -3.41 -5.29 8.97
CA LYS A 162 -2.01 -5.65 9.15
C LYS A 162 -1.61 -6.90 8.37
N ALA A 163 -2.46 -7.93 8.38
CA ALA A 163 -2.17 -9.19 7.69
C ALA A 163 -2.09 -8.96 6.17
N THR A 164 -3.00 -8.14 5.63
CA THR A 164 -2.98 -7.72 4.23
C THR A 164 -1.71 -6.95 3.90
N MET A 165 -1.31 -5.97 4.72
CA MET A 165 -0.09 -5.20 4.48
C MET A 165 1.17 -6.08 4.53
N ILE A 166 1.26 -7.01 5.47
CA ILE A 166 2.36 -7.97 5.56
C ILE A 166 2.38 -8.90 4.34
N SER A 167 1.23 -9.40 3.90
CA SER A 167 1.13 -10.24 2.70
C SER A 167 1.59 -9.49 1.45
N GLN A 168 1.16 -8.23 1.28
CA GLN A 168 1.60 -7.37 0.19
C GLN A 168 3.11 -7.08 0.26
N ALA A 169 3.64 -6.81 1.46
CA ALA A 169 5.07 -6.58 1.64
C ALA A 169 5.92 -7.83 1.31
N LYS A 170 5.49 -9.02 1.72
CA LYS A 170 6.16 -10.30 1.37
C LYS A 170 6.25 -10.51 -0.14
N SER A 171 5.19 -10.18 -0.86
CA SER A 171 5.12 -10.29 -2.32
C SER A 171 5.76 -9.11 -3.06
N TYR A 172 6.14 -8.04 -2.34
CA TYR A 172 6.73 -6.86 -2.94
C TYR A 172 8.08 -7.18 -3.60
N LYS A 173 8.22 -6.86 -4.88
CA LYS A 173 9.48 -6.95 -5.63
C LYS A 173 9.87 -5.55 -6.06
N LYS A 174 11.08 -5.13 -5.69
CA LYS A 174 11.64 -3.86 -6.14
C LYS A 174 11.73 -3.87 -7.68
N GLY A 175 11.12 -2.89 -8.31
CA GLY A 175 11.02 -2.85 -9.79
C GLY A 175 9.67 -3.31 -10.33
N ASP A 176 8.87 -4.09 -9.58
CA ASP A 176 7.45 -4.34 -9.92
C ASP A 176 6.56 -3.11 -9.65
N SER A 177 7.10 -2.09 -8.97
CA SER A 177 6.44 -0.82 -8.64
C SER A 177 6.44 0.20 -9.78
N LYS A 178 6.98 -0.14 -10.96
CA LYS A 178 6.60 0.60 -12.16
C LYS A 178 5.14 0.20 -12.43
N LEU A 179 4.21 1.00 -11.89
CA LEU A 179 2.79 0.79 -12.20
C LEU A 179 2.70 0.53 -13.69
N ARG A 180 2.21 -0.65 -14.10
CA ARG A 180 2.14 -1.08 -15.50
C ARG A 180 1.61 0.02 -16.41
N TYR A 181 0.72 0.85 -15.89
CA TYR A 181 0.10 1.95 -16.60
C TYR A 181 0.59 3.32 -16.11
N GLY A 182 1.69 3.40 -15.37
CA GLY A 182 2.31 4.65 -14.91
C GLY A 182 1.58 5.35 -13.75
N SER A 183 0.29 5.11 -13.57
CA SER A 183 -0.55 5.70 -12.53
C SER A 183 -1.77 4.82 -12.22
N THR A 184 -2.51 5.17 -11.16
CA THR A 184 -3.84 4.60 -10.92
C THR A 184 -4.81 5.09 -11.99
N LEU A 185 -5.44 4.16 -12.71
CA LEU A 185 -6.46 4.46 -13.70
C LEU A 185 -7.86 4.25 -13.12
N LYS A 186 -8.78 5.16 -13.42
CA LYS A 186 -10.19 5.12 -13.00
C LYS A 186 -11.07 5.77 -14.06
N LYS A 187 -12.40 5.62 -13.92
CA LYS A 187 -13.37 6.25 -14.81
C LYS A 187 -13.06 7.73 -15.06
N GLY A 188 -13.09 8.13 -16.31
CA GLY A 188 -12.72 9.45 -16.80
C GLY A 188 -11.27 9.57 -17.27
N ALA A 189 -10.37 8.62 -16.95
CA ALA A 189 -9.01 8.60 -17.48
C ALA A 189 -9.01 8.34 -18.99
N LYS A 190 -8.04 8.91 -19.71
CA LYS A 190 -7.88 8.76 -21.17
C LYS A 190 -6.40 8.57 -21.53
N GLY A 191 -6.13 8.00 -22.71
CA GLY A 191 -4.80 7.92 -23.29
C GLY A 191 -4.24 6.51 -23.41
N SER A 192 -2.94 6.43 -23.76
CA SER A 192 -2.25 5.16 -24.05
C SER A 192 -2.24 4.17 -22.89
N ALA A 193 -2.14 4.66 -21.65
CA ALA A 193 -2.19 3.85 -20.45
C ALA A 193 -3.54 3.14 -20.29
N VAL A 194 -4.65 3.83 -20.60
CA VAL A 194 -5.99 3.25 -20.58
C VAL A 194 -6.12 2.23 -21.70
N LYS A 195 -5.64 2.55 -22.91
CA LYS A 195 -5.66 1.62 -24.05
C LYS A 195 -4.89 0.33 -23.75
N GLN A 196 -3.73 0.45 -23.09
CA GLN A 196 -2.95 -0.72 -22.64
C GLN A 196 -3.71 -1.56 -21.60
N LEU A 197 -4.34 -0.93 -20.61
CA LEU A 197 -5.19 -1.62 -19.64
C LEU A 197 -6.31 -2.40 -20.32
N GLN A 198 -7.00 -1.76 -21.28
CA GLN A 198 -8.09 -2.37 -22.03
C GLN A 198 -7.61 -3.58 -22.81
N GLN A 199 -6.47 -3.48 -23.50
CA GLN A 199 -5.85 -4.61 -24.19
C GLN A 199 -5.51 -5.76 -23.23
N ASP A 200 -5.01 -5.45 -22.06
CA ASP A 200 -4.66 -6.44 -21.06
C ASP A 200 -5.88 -7.14 -20.46
N LEU A 201 -6.97 -6.40 -20.22
CA LEU A 201 -8.25 -6.97 -19.80
C LEU A 201 -8.83 -7.91 -20.86
N ILE A 202 -8.77 -7.52 -22.13
CA ILE A 202 -9.21 -8.37 -23.27
C ILE A 202 -8.39 -9.66 -23.31
N LYS A 203 -7.05 -9.59 -23.18
CA LYS A 203 -6.17 -10.77 -23.11
C LYS A 203 -6.51 -11.69 -21.95
N LEU A 204 -7.00 -11.13 -20.84
CA LEU A 204 -7.44 -11.88 -19.65
C LEU A 204 -8.89 -12.35 -19.74
N GLY A 205 -9.56 -12.19 -20.91
CA GLY A 205 -10.90 -12.69 -21.17
C GLY A 205 -12.04 -11.77 -20.75
N TYR A 206 -11.76 -10.50 -20.40
CA TYR A 206 -12.81 -9.53 -20.05
C TYR A 206 -13.27 -8.77 -21.29
N SER A 207 -14.56 -8.85 -21.62
CA SER A 207 -15.13 -8.15 -22.77
C SER A 207 -15.19 -6.64 -22.53
N LEU A 208 -14.82 -5.88 -23.57
CA LEU A 208 -14.98 -4.43 -23.64
C LEU A 208 -15.82 -4.01 -24.84
N ALA A 209 -16.71 -4.91 -25.32
CA ALA A 209 -17.65 -4.57 -26.40
C ALA A 209 -18.64 -3.48 -25.96
N PRO A 210 -19.06 -2.59 -26.88
CA PRO A 210 -18.68 -2.55 -28.30
C PRO A 210 -17.41 -1.73 -28.59
N TYR A 211 -16.77 -1.09 -27.58
CA TYR A 211 -15.75 -0.07 -27.77
C TYR A 211 -14.31 -0.64 -27.88
N GLY A 212 -14.07 -1.84 -27.35
CA GLY A 212 -12.74 -2.44 -27.35
C GLY A 212 -11.71 -1.62 -26.57
N ALA A 213 -10.47 -1.57 -27.08
CA ALA A 213 -9.37 -0.80 -26.49
C ALA A 213 -9.28 0.61 -27.11
N ASP A 214 -10.25 1.46 -26.82
CA ASP A 214 -10.40 2.81 -27.39
C ASP A 214 -9.55 3.88 -26.67
N GLY A 215 -8.95 3.55 -25.52
CA GLY A 215 -8.16 4.48 -24.70
C GLY A 215 -8.99 5.40 -23.84
N SER A 216 -10.31 5.16 -23.68
CA SER A 216 -11.22 5.92 -22.81
C SER A 216 -11.72 5.02 -21.68
N PHE A 217 -11.44 5.37 -20.42
CA PHE A 217 -11.94 4.63 -19.27
C PHE A 217 -13.41 5.03 -18.99
N GLY A 218 -14.32 4.47 -19.78
CA GLY A 218 -15.77 4.65 -19.64
C GLY A 218 -16.41 3.62 -18.71
N GLY A 219 -17.76 3.55 -18.75
CA GLY A 219 -18.53 2.60 -17.94
C GLY A 219 -18.23 1.14 -18.26
N VAL A 220 -18.02 0.80 -19.54
CA VAL A 220 -17.67 -0.56 -19.96
C VAL A 220 -16.33 -0.99 -19.36
N THR A 221 -15.32 -0.14 -19.44
CA THR A 221 -14.00 -0.40 -18.82
C THR A 221 -14.11 -0.53 -17.31
N GLU A 222 -14.89 0.32 -16.64
CA GLU A 222 -15.14 0.24 -15.19
C GLU A 222 -15.78 -1.10 -14.80
N THR A 223 -16.79 -1.55 -15.56
CA THR A 223 -17.47 -2.82 -15.34
C THR A 223 -16.50 -4.00 -15.49
N ALA A 224 -15.68 -4.00 -16.53
CA ALA A 224 -14.66 -5.02 -16.75
C ALA A 224 -13.61 -5.05 -15.61
N VAL A 225 -13.17 -3.88 -15.13
CA VAL A 225 -12.27 -3.77 -13.98
C VAL A 225 -12.91 -4.33 -12.71
N LYS A 226 -14.16 -3.98 -12.41
CA LYS A 226 -14.88 -4.52 -11.26
C LYS A 226 -15.06 -6.05 -11.34
N ALA A 227 -15.36 -6.58 -12.52
CA ALA A 227 -15.43 -8.02 -12.75
C ALA A 227 -14.09 -8.70 -12.52
N PHE A 228 -12.99 -8.11 -13.04
CA PHE A 228 -11.62 -8.57 -12.79
C PHE A 228 -11.29 -8.57 -11.29
N GLN A 229 -11.58 -7.49 -10.58
CA GLN A 229 -11.33 -7.35 -9.15
C GLN A 229 -12.09 -8.41 -8.35
N LYS A 230 -13.37 -8.63 -8.65
CA LYS A 230 -14.22 -9.65 -8.00
C LYS A 230 -13.65 -11.06 -8.22
N ALA A 231 -13.34 -11.41 -9.47
CA ALA A 231 -12.80 -12.73 -9.82
C ALA A 231 -11.45 -13.03 -9.13
N ASN A 232 -10.68 -11.98 -8.84
CA ASN A 232 -9.35 -12.10 -8.22
C ASN A 232 -9.33 -11.75 -6.72
N LYS A 233 -10.49 -11.67 -6.06
CA LYS A 233 -10.64 -11.38 -4.63
C LYS A 233 -9.96 -10.06 -4.20
N LEU A 234 -9.97 -9.06 -5.08
CA LEU A 234 -9.50 -7.70 -4.82
C LEU A 234 -10.63 -6.82 -4.32
N VAL A 235 -10.29 -5.65 -3.78
CA VAL A 235 -11.30 -4.61 -3.49
C VAL A 235 -11.97 -4.18 -4.78
N VAL A 236 -13.32 -4.30 -4.85
CA VAL A 236 -14.12 -4.02 -6.05
C VAL A 236 -14.49 -2.53 -6.07
N ASP A 237 -13.50 -1.67 -6.34
CA ASP A 237 -13.66 -0.21 -6.37
C ASP A 237 -13.71 0.38 -7.79
N GLY A 238 -13.49 -0.44 -8.81
CA GLY A 238 -13.44 -0.02 -10.21
C GLY A 238 -12.20 0.81 -10.57
N SER A 239 -11.20 0.88 -9.68
CA SER A 239 -9.95 1.60 -9.91
C SER A 239 -8.79 0.64 -10.11
N VAL A 240 -7.94 0.92 -11.09
CA VAL A 240 -6.76 0.09 -11.39
C VAL A 240 -5.56 0.68 -10.66
N GLY A 241 -5.55 0.52 -9.35
CA GLY A 241 -4.43 0.88 -8.48
C GLY A 241 -3.35 -0.20 -8.42
N PRO A 242 -2.32 -0.04 -7.56
CA PRO A 242 -1.17 -0.95 -7.49
C PRO A 242 -1.54 -2.42 -7.35
N ALA A 243 -2.48 -2.76 -6.47
CA ALA A 243 -2.90 -4.15 -6.24
C ALA A 243 -3.55 -4.76 -7.50
N THR A 244 -4.41 -3.98 -8.18
CA THR A 244 -5.06 -4.43 -9.43
C THR A 244 -4.04 -4.59 -10.55
N GLN A 245 -3.09 -3.66 -10.68
CA GLN A 245 -2.02 -3.73 -11.68
C GLN A 245 -1.09 -4.92 -11.45
N ALA A 246 -0.67 -5.14 -10.20
CA ALA A 246 0.18 -6.28 -9.85
C ALA A 246 -0.51 -7.62 -10.16
N LYS A 247 -1.83 -7.72 -9.94
CA LYS A 247 -2.59 -8.94 -10.26
C LYS A 247 -2.72 -9.16 -11.78
N ILE A 248 -2.93 -8.08 -12.55
CA ILE A 248 -2.92 -8.14 -14.01
C ILE A 248 -1.55 -8.63 -14.50
N ASP A 249 -0.45 -8.06 -14.00
CA ASP A 249 0.91 -8.46 -14.35
C ASP A 249 1.19 -9.92 -14.02
N GLN A 250 0.76 -10.37 -12.84
CA GLN A 250 0.92 -11.77 -12.44
C GLN A 250 0.24 -12.72 -13.41
N LEU A 251 -1.00 -12.42 -13.83
CA LEU A 251 -1.77 -13.28 -14.72
C LEU A 251 -1.25 -13.25 -16.15
N LEU A 252 -0.77 -12.10 -16.61
CA LEU A 252 -0.17 -11.97 -17.96
C LEU A 252 1.23 -12.62 -18.08
N LYS A 253 1.96 -12.73 -16.95
CA LYS A 253 3.26 -13.44 -16.88
C LYS A 253 3.10 -14.93 -16.65
N ALA A 254 1.93 -15.39 -16.18
CA ALA A 254 1.66 -16.82 -16.06
C ALA A 254 1.77 -17.49 -17.44
N PRO A 255 2.45 -18.64 -17.57
CA PRO A 255 2.44 -19.39 -18.82
C PRO A 255 0.98 -19.64 -19.21
N ALA A 256 0.65 -19.43 -20.48
CA ALA A 256 -0.69 -19.69 -20.99
C ALA A 256 -1.09 -21.10 -20.52
N LYS A 257 -2.18 -21.19 -19.74
CA LYS A 257 -2.73 -22.50 -19.40
C LYS A 257 -2.95 -23.21 -20.72
N ASP A 258 -2.36 -24.39 -20.88
CA ASP A 258 -2.56 -25.19 -22.05
C ASP A 258 -4.02 -25.70 -22.04
N TYR A 259 -4.90 -24.81 -22.47
CA TYR A 259 -6.35 -25.09 -22.52
C TYR A 259 -6.62 -26.27 -23.46
N LYS A 260 -5.75 -26.52 -24.45
CA LYS A 260 -5.84 -27.69 -25.35
C LYS A 260 -5.65 -28.97 -24.53
N LYS A 261 -4.61 -29.04 -23.72
CA LYS A 261 -4.33 -30.19 -22.82
C LYS A 261 -5.43 -30.39 -21.77
N LEU A 262 -5.96 -29.29 -21.19
CA LEU A 262 -7.07 -29.35 -20.25
C LEU A 262 -8.36 -29.82 -20.92
N TYR A 263 -8.64 -29.37 -22.14
CA TYR A 263 -9.79 -29.80 -22.93
C TYR A 263 -9.67 -31.29 -23.29
N GLU A 264 -8.51 -31.74 -23.77
CA GLU A 264 -8.24 -33.15 -24.10
C GLU A 264 -8.39 -34.05 -22.85
N GLN A 265 -7.91 -33.61 -21.68
CA GLN A 265 -8.11 -34.32 -20.42
C GLN A 265 -9.58 -34.36 -19.98
N ALA A 266 -10.31 -33.27 -20.17
CA ALA A 266 -11.75 -33.21 -19.84
C ALA A 266 -12.54 -34.10 -20.78
N GLN A 267 -12.21 -34.11 -22.08
CA GLN A 267 -12.85 -34.96 -23.09
C GLN A 267 -12.59 -36.44 -22.80
N ALA A 268 -11.35 -36.80 -22.50
CA ALA A 268 -11.01 -38.19 -22.14
C ALA A 268 -11.77 -38.70 -20.89
N LYS A 269 -11.97 -37.85 -19.88
CA LYS A 269 -12.80 -38.18 -18.71
C LYS A 269 -14.26 -38.34 -19.09
N LEU A 270 -14.80 -37.48 -19.96
CA LEU A 270 -16.17 -37.59 -20.42
C LEU A 270 -16.42 -38.90 -21.22
N ASP A 271 -15.48 -39.25 -22.08
CA ASP A 271 -15.54 -40.50 -22.86
C ASP A 271 -15.38 -41.75 -21.98
N ALA A 272 -14.60 -41.68 -20.92
CA ALA A 272 -14.50 -42.77 -19.92
C ALA A 272 -15.83 -42.95 -19.18
N ILE A 273 -16.50 -41.85 -18.80
CA ILE A 273 -17.82 -41.90 -18.14
C ILE A 273 -18.88 -42.50 -19.07
N LYS A 274 -18.89 -42.11 -20.35
CA LYS A 274 -19.82 -42.64 -21.37
C LYS A 274 -19.67 -44.14 -21.62
N LYS A 275 -18.50 -44.71 -21.35
CA LYS A 275 -18.27 -46.19 -21.49
C LYS A 275 -18.76 -46.98 -20.32
N ILE A 276 -19.08 -46.36 -19.21
CA ILE A 276 -19.56 -46.98 -17.95
C ILE A 276 -21.10 -46.94 -17.88
N LEU A 277 -21.73 -46.00 -18.57
CA LEU A 277 -23.17 -45.86 -18.75
C LEU A 277 -23.67 -46.66 -19.95
#